data_a48abb0131be49da09efd88e98be10d3
#
_entry.id   a48abb0131be49da09efd88e98be10d3
#
_cell.length_a   1.000
_cell.length_b   1.000
_cell.length_c   1.000
_cell.angle_alpha   90.00
_cell.angle_beta   90.00
_cell.angle_gamma   90.00
#
_symmetry.space_group_name_H-M   'P 1'
#
loop_
_entity.id
_entity.type
_entity.pdbx_description
1 polymer ?
#
loop_
_entity_poly.entity_id
_entity_poly.type
_entity_poly.pdbx_seq_one_letter_code
_entity_poly.pdbx_strand_id
1 'polypeptide(L)'
;YEVYNQQIIPDLAKNNIHILHVSKLDEKQYEFIRRYFNDELMPVLTPMADDASRPFPFISNNSLNIAVQLRRQIHPTSKPVAEEILEGDQEVHRPQIEPHDDRQEADIKFATVRVPEIYKRLVRLPGENNFILIDEIITEFLTALFPGYEILATASYRVMRDMDLDVAEEDTSDLLRAVKRQLREREHGRVMRLEVPASIDEWLKDQLIDNLHVSERSLYEVDGPVDLTFLKKLSGMVDGHDDLRYPPYKPYLNPALDMDHNIFSSIRQKDYLMQHPYDNFQAVVNFIHQAAIDPDVLAIKMTLYRVSGNSPIIKYLGMAAQQGK
;
A
#
# COMPACT_ATOMS: atom_id res chain seq x y z
N TYR A 1 4.88 16.45 -8.55
CA TYR A 1 3.45 16.76 -8.60
C TYR A 1 3.11 17.80 -9.67
N GLU A 2 3.91 18.85 -9.85
CA GLU A 2 3.68 19.82 -10.92
C GLU A 2 3.56 19.15 -12.30
N VAL A 3 4.47 18.26 -12.65
CA VAL A 3 4.39 17.49 -13.92
C VAL A 3 3.14 16.60 -13.96
N TYR A 4 2.77 16.00 -12.85
CA TYR A 4 1.54 15.20 -12.76
C TYR A 4 0.31 16.03 -13.08
N ASN A 5 0.15 17.18 -12.42
CA ASN A 5 -1.03 18.03 -12.55
C ASN A 5 -1.09 18.79 -13.87
N GLN A 6 0.06 19.32 -14.34
CA GLN A 6 0.09 20.24 -15.49
C GLN A 6 0.36 19.56 -16.83
N GLN A 7 0.90 18.34 -16.82
CA GLN A 7 1.26 17.63 -18.05
C GLN A 7 0.59 16.26 -18.14
N ILE A 8 0.85 15.35 -17.18
CA ILE A 8 0.39 13.96 -17.28
C ILE A 8 -1.12 13.87 -17.32
N ILE A 9 -1.83 14.46 -16.36
CA ILE A 9 -3.30 14.38 -16.29
C ILE A 9 -3.96 15.03 -17.53
N PRO A 10 -3.56 16.26 -17.94
CA PRO A 10 -4.09 16.85 -19.17
C PRO A 10 -3.82 16.04 -20.44
N ASP A 11 -2.62 15.45 -20.57
CA ASP A 11 -2.27 14.66 -21.76
C ASP A 11 -2.98 13.31 -21.79
N LEU A 12 -3.20 12.67 -20.66
CA LEU A 12 -4.07 11.49 -20.54
C LEU A 12 -5.49 11.83 -20.97
N ALA A 13 -6.05 12.94 -20.48
CA ALA A 13 -7.41 13.37 -20.83
C ALA A 13 -7.58 13.65 -22.34
N LYS A 14 -6.58 14.23 -23.00
CA LYS A 14 -6.58 14.42 -24.47
C LYS A 14 -6.69 13.11 -25.25
N ASN A 15 -6.22 12.02 -24.63
CA ASN A 15 -6.27 10.67 -25.21
C ASN A 15 -7.42 9.84 -24.63
N ASN A 16 -8.44 10.45 -24.04
CA ASN A 16 -9.59 9.78 -23.44
C ASN A 16 -9.21 8.76 -22.33
N ILE A 17 -8.13 9.04 -21.63
CA ILE A 17 -7.72 8.27 -20.43
C ILE A 17 -7.95 9.14 -19.22
N HIS A 18 -8.79 8.69 -18.29
CA HIS A 18 -9.21 9.50 -17.16
C HIS A 18 -8.96 8.81 -15.82
N ILE A 19 -8.35 9.53 -14.89
CA ILE A 19 -8.33 9.17 -13.48
C ILE A 19 -9.32 10.11 -12.80
N LEU A 20 -10.49 9.57 -12.45
CA LEU A 20 -11.63 10.34 -11.99
C LEU A 20 -11.67 10.43 -10.46
N HIS A 21 -12.14 11.55 -9.95
CA HIS A 21 -12.56 11.71 -8.57
C HIS A 21 -14.03 11.27 -8.41
N VAL A 22 -14.42 10.85 -7.21
CA VAL A 22 -15.79 10.43 -6.90
C VAL A 22 -16.81 11.47 -7.36
N SER A 23 -16.53 12.75 -7.18
CA SER A 23 -17.40 13.87 -7.58
C SER A 23 -17.65 13.99 -9.09
N LYS A 24 -16.91 13.26 -9.91
CA LYS A 24 -17.00 13.25 -11.39
C LYS A 24 -17.58 11.98 -11.96
N LEU A 25 -17.96 11.03 -11.12
CA LEU A 25 -18.54 9.76 -11.55
C LEU A 25 -19.98 9.96 -12.02
N ASP A 26 -20.35 9.22 -13.06
CA ASP A 26 -21.75 9.03 -13.44
C ASP A 26 -22.44 8.01 -12.51
N GLU A 27 -23.76 7.87 -12.63
CA GLU A 27 -24.57 6.99 -11.79
C GLU A 27 -24.13 5.52 -11.89
N LYS A 28 -23.75 5.04 -13.07
CA LYS A 28 -23.29 3.66 -13.27
C LYS A 28 -21.93 3.41 -12.63
N GLN A 29 -21.04 4.37 -12.74
CA GLN A 29 -19.72 4.33 -12.14
C GLN A 29 -19.81 4.40 -10.61
N TYR A 30 -20.70 5.25 -10.09
CA TYR A 30 -20.92 5.35 -8.65
C TYR A 30 -21.53 4.07 -8.08
N GLU A 31 -22.53 3.49 -8.76
CA GLU A 31 -23.11 2.19 -8.35
C GLU A 31 -22.08 1.07 -8.41
N PHE A 32 -21.16 1.11 -9.38
CA PHE A 32 -20.06 0.16 -9.47
C PHE A 32 -19.12 0.27 -8.26
N ILE A 33 -18.65 1.47 -7.88
CA ILE A 33 -17.75 1.65 -6.74
C ILE A 33 -18.43 1.30 -5.42
N ARG A 34 -19.73 1.56 -5.29
CA ARG A 34 -20.53 1.18 -4.11
C ARG A 34 -20.56 -0.34 -3.93
N ARG A 35 -20.83 -1.10 -5.00
CA ARG A 35 -20.78 -2.57 -4.96
C ARG A 35 -19.36 -3.07 -4.70
N TYR A 36 -18.37 -2.52 -5.39
CA TYR A 36 -16.97 -2.88 -5.20
C TYR A 36 -16.51 -2.66 -3.77
N PHE A 37 -16.93 -1.56 -3.15
CA PHE A 37 -16.65 -1.31 -1.74
C PHE A 37 -17.29 -2.37 -0.84
N ASN A 38 -18.59 -2.64 -0.99
CA ASN A 38 -19.31 -3.58 -0.11
C ASN A 38 -18.82 -5.02 -0.26
N ASP A 39 -18.60 -5.47 -1.49
CA ASP A 39 -18.33 -6.88 -1.79
C ASP A 39 -16.86 -7.23 -1.63
N GLU A 40 -15.96 -6.31 -1.97
CA GLU A 40 -14.52 -6.59 -2.04
C GLU A 40 -13.73 -5.88 -0.93
N LEU A 41 -13.96 -4.57 -0.70
CA LEU A 41 -13.12 -3.80 0.19
C LEU A 41 -13.54 -3.91 1.65
N MET A 42 -14.82 -3.71 1.96
CA MET A 42 -15.32 -3.71 3.34
C MET A 42 -14.92 -4.95 4.15
N PRO A 43 -14.95 -6.20 3.60
CA PRO A 43 -14.57 -7.39 4.35
C PRO A 43 -13.10 -7.47 4.77
N VAL A 44 -12.22 -6.73 4.11
CA VAL A 44 -10.76 -6.76 4.35
C VAL A 44 -10.24 -5.49 5.03
N LEU A 45 -11.07 -4.45 5.13
CA LEU A 45 -10.69 -3.21 5.80
C LEU A 45 -10.72 -3.40 7.31
N THR A 46 -9.66 -2.92 7.96
CA THR A 46 -9.52 -2.97 9.42
C THR A 46 -9.34 -1.54 9.94
N PRO A 47 -10.45 -0.87 10.32
CA PRO A 47 -10.35 0.44 10.93
C PRO A 47 -9.71 0.33 12.33
N MET A 48 -8.79 1.22 12.64
CA MET A 48 -8.12 1.32 13.93
C MET A 48 -8.36 2.71 14.48
N ALA A 49 -9.09 2.80 15.59
CA ALA A 49 -9.29 4.06 16.30
C ALA A 49 -8.34 4.15 17.48
N ASP A 50 -7.82 5.35 17.73
CA ASP A 50 -7.08 5.66 18.94
C ASP A 50 -8.05 5.72 20.12
N ASP A 51 -7.68 5.04 21.21
CA ASP A 51 -8.43 5.03 22.46
C ASP A 51 -7.42 5.22 23.59
N ALA A 52 -7.81 5.92 24.65
CA ALA A 52 -6.98 6.16 25.83
C ALA A 52 -6.35 4.88 26.43
N SER A 53 -6.88 3.72 26.08
CA SER A 53 -6.39 2.39 26.48
C SER A 53 -5.48 1.70 25.44
N ARG A 54 -5.35 2.24 24.23
CA ARG A 54 -4.57 1.64 23.14
C ARG A 54 -3.57 2.65 22.60
N PRO A 55 -2.28 2.26 22.45
CA PRO A 55 -1.30 3.13 21.80
C PRO A 55 -1.66 3.35 20.33
N PHE A 56 -1.17 4.45 19.77
CA PHE A 56 -1.30 4.76 18.34
C PHE A 56 -0.92 3.55 17.49
N PRO A 57 -1.73 3.19 16.48
CA PRO A 57 -1.50 1.98 15.69
C PRO A 57 -0.17 2.06 14.92
N PHE A 58 0.49 0.92 14.84
CA PHE A 58 1.73 0.82 14.08
C PHE A 58 1.47 0.98 12.58
N ILE A 59 2.12 1.97 11.97
CA ILE A 59 2.03 2.24 10.53
C ILE A 59 3.24 1.64 9.83
N SER A 60 3.00 0.67 8.96
CA SER A 60 4.04 -0.04 8.21
C SER A 60 4.77 0.87 7.21
N ASN A 61 6.03 0.56 6.93
CA ASN A 61 6.81 1.29 5.95
C ASN A 61 6.15 1.25 4.56
N ASN A 62 6.09 2.41 3.89
CA ASN A 62 5.50 2.61 2.56
C ASN A 62 4.01 2.25 2.41
N SER A 63 3.30 1.92 3.50
CA SER A 63 1.87 1.69 3.42
C SER A 63 1.10 2.99 3.20
N LEU A 64 0.09 2.93 2.34
CA LEU A 64 -0.89 4.01 2.18
C LEU A 64 -2.01 3.81 3.20
N ASN A 65 -2.37 4.87 3.90
CA ASN A 65 -3.39 4.85 4.94
C ASN A 65 -4.29 6.08 4.80
N ILE A 66 -5.47 6.01 5.39
CA ILE A 66 -6.41 7.11 5.47
C ILE A 66 -6.55 7.48 6.95
N ALA A 67 -6.14 8.69 7.31
CA ALA A 67 -6.40 9.31 8.60
C ALA A 67 -7.83 9.83 8.64
N VAL A 68 -8.49 9.65 9.77
CA VAL A 68 -9.90 10.01 9.96
C VAL A 68 -10.07 10.72 11.29
N GLN A 69 -10.69 11.89 11.25
CA GLN A 69 -11.12 12.61 12.43
C GLN A 69 -12.57 12.26 12.74
N LEU A 70 -12.82 11.68 13.89
CA LEU A 70 -14.11 11.17 14.32
C LEU A 70 -14.67 12.00 15.47
N ARG A 71 -15.96 12.28 15.44
CA ARG A 71 -16.72 12.81 16.57
C ARG A 71 -17.81 11.82 16.95
N ARG A 72 -17.87 11.44 18.23
CA ARG A 72 -18.92 10.55 18.71
C ARG A 72 -20.28 11.19 18.55
N GLN A 73 -21.23 10.49 17.90
CA GLN A 73 -22.62 10.91 17.85
C GLN A 73 -23.28 10.56 19.19
N ILE A 74 -23.63 11.60 19.96
CA ILE A 74 -24.45 11.41 21.17
C ILE A 74 -25.90 11.29 20.68
N HIS A 75 -26.43 10.07 20.60
CA HIS A 75 -27.87 9.92 20.50
C HIS A 75 -28.46 10.38 21.84
N PRO A 76 -29.39 11.33 21.86
CA PRO A 76 -30.10 11.65 23.08
C PRO A 76 -30.80 10.35 23.53
N THR A 77 -30.25 9.74 24.58
CA THR A 77 -30.86 8.56 25.21
C THR A 77 -32.32 8.89 25.49
N SER A 78 -33.21 8.03 25.03
CA SER A 78 -34.65 8.00 25.37
C SER A 78 -34.84 8.45 26.80
N LYS A 79 -35.82 9.35 27.00
CA LYS A 79 -36.30 9.80 28.30
C LYS A 79 -36.28 8.64 29.28
N PRO A 80 -35.82 8.86 30.54
CA PRO A 80 -35.97 7.82 31.56
C PRO A 80 -37.44 7.48 31.62
N VAL A 81 -37.74 6.17 31.52
CA VAL A 81 -39.06 5.64 31.79
C VAL A 81 -39.36 6.07 33.22
N ALA A 82 -40.32 7.00 33.38
CA ALA A 82 -40.84 7.32 34.69
C ALA A 82 -41.49 6.05 35.21
N GLU A 83 -40.86 5.36 36.14
CA GLU A 83 -41.51 4.39 36.99
C GLU A 83 -42.59 5.16 37.75
N GLU A 84 -43.86 4.81 37.53
CA GLU A 84 -44.96 5.15 38.41
C GLU A 84 -44.67 4.58 39.79
N ILE A 85 -44.10 5.42 40.67
CA ILE A 85 -44.01 5.07 42.10
C ILE A 85 -45.30 5.50 42.75
N LEU A 86 -46.05 4.51 43.20
CA LEU A 86 -47.22 4.63 44.04
C LEU A 86 -46.94 5.50 45.27
N GLU A 87 -47.89 6.43 45.55
CA GLU A 87 -47.88 7.31 46.70
C GLU A 87 -47.65 6.61 48.03
N GLY A 88 -46.65 7.07 48.74
CA GLY A 88 -46.44 6.80 50.16
C GLY A 88 -45.62 7.90 50.78
N ASP A 89 -46.25 8.68 51.69
CA ASP A 89 -45.72 9.82 52.43
C ASP A 89 -44.37 9.50 53.13
N GLN A 90 -43.29 10.05 52.61
CA GLN A 90 -42.12 10.44 53.42
C GLN A 90 -41.31 11.47 52.67
N GLU A 91 -41.05 12.63 53.31
CA GLU A 91 -40.14 13.67 52.83
C GLU A 91 -38.72 13.11 52.68
N VAL A 92 -38.34 12.75 51.47
CA VAL A 92 -36.96 12.43 51.13
C VAL A 92 -36.30 13.70 50.61
N HIS A 93 -35.31 14.19 51.34
CA HIS A 93 -34.41 15.23 50.93
C HIS A 93 -33.80 14.85 49.57
N ARG A 94 -34.23 15.51 48.48
CA ARG A 94 -33.65 15.39 47.15
C ARG A 94 -32.30 16.09 47.18
N PRO A 95 -31.18 15.44 46.91
CA PRO A 95 -29.94 16.15 46.57
C PRO A 95 -30.25 16.99 45.30
N GLN A 96 -30.04 18.29 45.38
CA GLN A 96 -30.03 19.16 44.22
C GLN A 96 -28.87 18.69 43.37
N ILE A 97 -29.17 17.91 42.31
CA ILE A 97 -28.25 17.67 41.23
C ILE A 97 -28.20 18.98 40.47
N GLU A 98 -27.19 19.78 40.75
CA GLU A 98 -26.87 20.91 39.86
C GLU A 98 -26.78 20.37 38.44
N PRO A 99 -27.35 21.02 37.43
CA PRO A 99 -27.14 20.64 36.05
C PRO A 99 -25.64 20.87 35.79
N HIS A 100 -24.85 19.80 35.84
CA HIS A 100 -23.54 19.82 35.22
C HIS A 100 -23.79 20.25 33.77
N ASP A 101 -23.29 21.43 33.43
CA ASP A 101 -23.18 21.90 32.05
C ASP A 101 -22.13 21.01 31.37
N ASP A 102 -22.53 19.77 31.08
CA ASP A 102 -21.82 18.84 30.23
C ASP A 102 -21.94 19.32 28.78
N ARG A 103 -21.46 20.49 28.48
CA ARG A 103 -20.80 20.78 27.23
C ARG A 103 -19.46 20.04 27.28
N GLN A 104 -19.55 18.69 27.34
CA GLN A 104 -18.43 17.83 27.06
C GLN A 104 -17.89 18.25 25.70
N GLU A 105 -16.66 18.73 25.68
CA GLU A 105 -15.87 18.84 24.45
C GLU A 105 -16.12 17.57 23.68
N ALA A 106 -16.69 17.71 22.50
CA ALA A 106 -17.07 16.57 21.68
C ALA A 106 -15.85 15.67 21.57
N ASP A 107 -15.94 14.42 22.05
CA ASP A 107 -14.85 13.46 22.13
C ASP A 107 -14.33 13.18 20.70
N ILE A 108 -13.35 14.00 20.28
CA ILE A 108 -12.74 13.92 18.96
C ILE A 108 -11.66 12.83 19.03
N LYS A 109 -11.74 11.86 18.15
CA LYS A 109 -10.82 10.72 18.08
C LYS A 109 -10.11 10.65 16.74
N PHE A 110 -8.86 10.24 16.79
CA PHE A 110 -8.11 9.85 15.61
C PHE A 110 -8.44 8.38 15.27
N ALA A 111 -8.60 8.12 14.00
CA ALA A 111 -8.63 6.76 13.48
C ALA A 111 -7.82 6.67 12.19
N THR A 112 -7.43 5.47 11.86
CA THR A 112 -6.75 5.19 10.59
C THR A 112 -7.28 3.93 9.95
N VAL A 113 -7.32 3.93 8.62
CA VAL A 113 -7.68 2.78 7.80
C VAL A 113 -6.57 2.52 6.82
N ARG A 114 -5.95 1.33 6.88
CA ARG A 114 -4.93 0.94 5.92
C ARG A 114 -5.57 0.61 4.57
N VAL A 115 -5.02 1.16 3.49
CA VAL A 115 -5.39 0.79 2.13
C VAL A 115 -4.80 -0.58 1.81
N PRO A 116 -5.62 -1.60 1.46
CA PRO A 116 -5.14 -2.97 1.29
C PRO A 116 -4.25 -3.11 0.06
N GLU A 117 -3.02 -3.55 0.24
CA GLU A 117 -2.03 -3.75 -0.85
C GLU A 117 -2.34 -4.95 -1.77
N ILE A 118 -3.25 -5.84 -1.33
CA ILE A 118 -3.70 -6.99 -2.13
C ILE A 118 -4.47 -6.54 -3.38
N TYR A 119 -5.09 -5.38 -3.33
CA TYR A 119 -5.80 -4.80 -4.47
C TYR A 119 -4.92 -3.83 -5.26
N LYS A 120 -5.26 -3.66 -6.54
CA LYS A 120 -4.63 -2.63 -7.35
C LYS A 120 -5.14 -1.26 -6.91
N ARG A 121 -4.23 -0.30 -6.73
CA ARG A 121 -4.62 1.04 -6.33
C ARG A 121 -5.46 1.77 -7.38
N LEU A 122 -5.21 1.52 -8.68
CA LEU A 122 -6.08 1.95 -9.77
C LEU A 122 -7.17 0.91 -10.00
N VAL A 123 -8.42 1.31 -9.83
CA VAL A 123 -9.61 0.52 -10.11
C VAL A 123 -10.20 0.99 -11.44
N ARG A 124 -10.42 0.05 -12.39
CA ARG A 124 -11.05 0.36 -13.66
C ARG A 124 -12.55 0.53 -13.45
N LEU A 125 -13.07 1.64 -13.90
CA LEU A 125 -14.50 1.95 -13.90
C LEU A 125 -15.19 1.42 -15.16
N PRO A 126 -16.52 1.28 -15.17
CA PRO A 126 -17.29 1.11 -16.39
C PRO A 126 -17.00 2.23 -17.40
N GLY A 127 -16.88 1.87 -18.68
CA GLY A 127 -16.47 2.76 -19.75
C GLY A 127 -15.01 2.54 -20.17
N GLU A 128 -14.61 3.17 -21.29
CA GLU A 128 -13.26 3.00 -21.83
C GLU A 128 -12.26 3.87 -21.04
N ASN A 129 -11.18 3.24 -20.57
CA ASN A 129 -10.02 3.89 -19.95
C ASN A 129 -10.35 4.90 -18.81
N ASN A 130 -11.43 4.64 -18.08
CA ASN A 130 -11.77 5.37 -16.86
C ASN A 130 -11.28 4.62 -15.63
N PHE A 131 -10.62 5.33 -14.72
CA PHE A 131 -10.03 4.78 -13.51
C PHE A 131 -10.35 5.65 -12.31
N ILE A 132 -10.34 5.07 -11.12
CA ILE A 132 -10.41 5.75 -9.83
C ILE A 132 -9.38 5.15 -8.87
N LEU A 133 -8.91 5.92 -7.93
CA LEU A 133 -8.04 5.43 -6.87
C LEU A 133 -8.85 4.70 -5.79
N ILE A 134 -8.34 3.57 -5.32
CA ILE A 134 -9.00 2.75 -4.29
C ILE A 134 -9.16 3.52 -2.97
N ASP A 135 -8.20 4.37 -2.64
CA ASP A 135 -8.24 5.22 -1.44
C ASP A 135 -9.39 6.23 -1.52
N GLU A 136 -9.74 6.74 -2.69
CA GLU A 136 -10.94 7.59 -2.86
C GLU A 136 -12.24 6.79 -2.66
N ILE A 137 -12.30 5.55 -3.16
CA ILE A 137 -13.45 4.67 -2.95
C ILE A 137 -13.63 4.41 -1.45
N ILE A 138 -12.54 4.09 -0.74
CA ILE A 138 -12.60 3.84 0.71
C ILE A 138 -13.06 5.11 1.44
N THR A 139 -12.52 6.26 1.07
CA THR A 139 -12.86 7.55 1.70
C THR A 139 -14.34 7.90 1.54
N GLU A 140 -14.92 7.65 0.36
CA GLU A 140 -16.34 7.90 0.08
C GLU A 140 -17.27 7.10 1.02
N PHE A 141 -16.90 5.87 1.33
CA PHE A 141 -17.74 4.97 2.13
C PHE A 141 -17.25 4.75 3.57
N LEU A 142 -16.36 5.61 4.07
CA LEU A 142 -15.80 5.51 5.44
C LEU A 142 -16.86 5.45 6.54
N THR A 143 -18.00 6.10 6.36
CA THR A 143 -19.09 6.10 7.33
C THR A 143 -19.60 4.69 7.67
N ALA A 144 -19.50 3.75 6.72
CA ALA A 144 -19.86 2.35 6.95
C ALA A 144 -18.89 1.64 7.92
N LEU A 145 -17.66 2.14 8.04
CA LEU A 145 -16.62 1.56 8.90
C LEU A 145 -16.66 2.11 10.34
N PHE A 146 -17.33 3.24 10.57
CA PHE A 146 -17.37 3.94 11.85
C PHE A 146 -18.82 4.22 12.31
N PRO A 147 -19.63 3.17 12.58
CA PRO A 147 -21.00 3.35 13.02
C PRO A 147 -21.05 4.09 14.37
N GLY A 148 -21.93 5.07 14.49
CA GLY A 148 -22.08 5.89 15.69
C GLY A 148 -21.08 7.06 15.81
N TYR A 149 -20.29 7.30 14.76
CA TYR A 149 -19.40 8.44 14.66
C TYR A 149 -19.74 9.31 13.44
N GLU A 150 -19.51 10.60 13.58
CA GLU A 150 -19.47 11.56 12.48
C GLU A 150 -18.03 11.72 12.02
N ILE A 151 -17.80 11.70 10.72
CA ILE A 151 -16.48 11.95 10.12
C ILE A 151 -16.37 13.45 9.88
N LEU A 152 -15.40 14.11 10.54
CA LEU A 152 -15.17 15.53 10.42
C LEU A 152 -14.16 15.86 9.31
N ALA A 153 -13.08 15.08 9.22
CA ALA A 153 -12.05 15.24 8.21
C ALA A 153 -11.39 13.90 7.87
N THR A 154 -10.83 13.81 6.68
CA THR A 154 -10.08 12.65 6.20
C THR A 154 -8.87 13.10 5.39
N ALA A 155 -7.79 12.33 5.45
CA ALA A 155 -6.64 12.55 4.60
C ALA A 155 -5.90 11.23 4.34
N SER A 156 -5.53 10.98 3.08
CA SER A 156 -4.58 9.91 2.77
C SER A 156 -3.19 10.30 3.26
N TYR A 157 -2.44 9.34 3.82
CA TYR A 157 -1.06 9.58 4.22
C TYR A 157 -0.19 8.36 4.01
N ARG A 158 1.12 8.60 3.90
CA ARG A 158 2.13 7.57 3.71
C ARG A 158 3.35 7.84 4.56
N VAL A 159 3.91 6.78 5.15
CA VAL A 159 5.08 6.84 6.01
C VAL A 159 6.23 6.08 5.36
N MET A 160 7.41 6.71 5.28
CA MET A 160 8.66 6.02 4.95
C MET A 160 9.53 5.94 6.20
N ARG A 161 10.02 4.74 6.51
CA ARG A 161 10.86 4.48 7.67
C ARG A 161 12.30 4.22 7.26
N ASP A 162 13.19 4.51 8.19
CA ASP A 162 14.60 4.12 8.06
C ASP A 162 14.68 2.59 8.03
N MET A 163 15.28 2.08 6.97
CA MET A 163 15.42 0.65 6.74
C MET A 163 16.89 0.22 6.73
N ASP A 164 17.82 1.09 7.12
CA ASP A 164 19.22 0.73 7.23
C ASP A 164 19.43 -0.33 8.31
N LEU A 165 20.27 -1.28 8.00
CA LEU A 165 20.66 -2.36 8.89
C LEU A 165 22.11 -2.14 9.28
N ASP A 166 22.35 -1.84 10.54
CA ASP A 166 23.66 -2.02 11.15
C ASP A 166 23.82 -3.49 11.52
N VAL A 167 24.36 -4.28 10.60
CA VAL A 167 24.78 -5.65 10.90
C VAL A 167 26.18 -5.58 11.49
N ALA A 168 26.32 -5.67 12.81
CA ALA A 168 27.59 -5.99 13.40
C ALA A 168 27.95 -7.44 13.01
N GLU A 169 28.85 -7.61 12.05
CA GLU A 169 29.26 -8.92 11.51
C GLU A 169 30.05 -9.80 12.51
N GLU A 170 30.45 -9.23 13.66
CA GLU A 170 31.51 -9.82 14.47
C GLU A 170 31.10 -10.92 15.46
N ASP A 171 29.79 -11.18 15.69
CA ASP A 171 29.40 -12.08 16.80
C ASP A 171 28.27 -13.06 16.52
N THR A 172 27.96 -13.42 15.26
CA THR A 172 26.81 -14.27 15.03
C THR A 172 27.16 -15.68 14.56
N SER A 173 27.09 -16.63 15.49
CA SER A 173 27.11 -18.08 15.19
C SER A 173 25.93 -18.53 14.28
N ASP A 174 24.91 -17.69 14.08
CA ASP A 174 23.76 -17.93 13.20
C ASP A 174 23.35 -16.66 12.46
N LEU A 175 24.07 -16.35 11.39
CA LEU A 175 23.82 -15.21 10.51
C LEU A 175 22.37 -15.15 10.00
N LEU A 176 21.75 -16.31 9.69
CA LEU A 176 20.39 -16.38 9.20
C LEU A 176 19.38 -15.89 10.24
N ARG A 177 19.55 -16.25 11.51
CA ARG A 177 18.69 -15.79 12.59
C ARG A 177 18.90 -14.30 12.88
N ALA A 178 20.14 -13.83 12.84
CA ALA A 178 20.45 -12.43 13.00
C ALA A 178 19.79 -11.58 11.91
N VAL A 179 19.94 -11.96 10.64
CA VAL A 179 19.27 -11.30 9.50
C VAL A 179 17.74 -11.33 9.62
N LYS A 180 17.14 -12.47 9.99
CA LYS A 180 15.68 -12.55 10.18
C LYS A 180 15.18 -11.67 11.31
N ARG A 181 15.92 -11.54 12.42
CA ARG A 181 15.58 -10.63 13.52
C ARG A 181 15.63 -9.19 13.04
N GLN A 182 16.71 -8.79 12.41
CA GLN A 182 16.90 -7.43 11.91
C GLN A 182 15.88 -7.07 10.83
N LEU A 183 15.49 -8.00 9.96
CA LEU A 183 14.39 -7.76 9.00
C LEU A 183 13.06 -7.41 9.67
N ARG A 184 12.78 -7.95 10.86
CA ARG A 184 11.61 -7.56 11.66
C ARG A 184 11.79 -6.19 12.32
N GLU A 185 12.99 -5.90 12.82
CA GLU A 185 13.32 -4.60 13.44
C GLU A 185 13.29 -3.45 12.44
N ARG A 186 13.59 -3.71 11.15
CA ARG A 186 13.45 -2.73 10.05
C ARG A 186 12.06 -2.12 9.94
N GLU A 187 11.03 -2.89 10.19
CA GLU A 187 9.66 -2.38 10.11
C GLU A 187 9.39 -1.28 11.14
N HIS A 188 10.15 -1.27 12.25
CA HIS A 188 10.02 -0.33 13.37
C HIS A 188 11.01 0.83 13.31
N GLY A 189 11.74 1.00 12.22
CA GLY A 189 12.67 2.11 12.04
C GLY A 189 12.02 3.49 12.18
N ARG A 190 12.82 4.50 12.49
CA ARG A 190 12.37 5.90 12.63
C ARG A 190 11.68 6.37 11.35
N VAL A 191 10.62 7.17 11.50
CA VAL A 191 9.97 7.81 10.35
C VAL A 191 10.91 8.86 9.75
N MET A 192 11.27 8.66 8.49
CA MET A 192 12.13 9.55 7.72
C MET A 192 11.32 10.51 6.84
N ARG A 193 10.11 10.11 6.47
CA ARG A 193 9.23 10.90 5.61
C ARG A 193 7.77 10.59 5.92
N LEU A 194 6.99 11.62 6.12
CA LEU A 194 5.54 11.60 6.15
C LEU A 194 5.02 12.40 4.95
N GLU A 195 4.25 11.76 4.08
CA GLU A 195 3.57 12.40 2.95
C GLU A 195 2.09 12.55 3.27
N VAL A 196 1.57 13.75 3.07
CA VAL A 196 0.17 14.12 3.26
C VAL A 196 -0.31 15.03 2.12
N PRO A 197 -1.61 15.09 1.79
CA PRO A 197 -2.11 16.10 0.86
C PRO A 197 -1.89 17.52 1.41
N ALA A 198 -1.61 18.48 0.54
CA ALA A 198 -1.49 19.89 0.95
C ALA A 198 -2.80 20.46 1.54
N SER A 199 -3.93 19.82 1.27
CA SER A 199 -5.26 20.17 1.80
C SER A 199 -5.62 19.44 3.09
N ILE A 200 -4.66 18.78 3.75
CA ILE A 200 -4.92 18.06 5.01
C ILE A 200 -5.47 19.02 6.08
N ASP A 201 -6.43 18.53 6.85
CA ASP A 201 -6.92 19.23 8.05
C ASP A 201 -5.78 19.37 9.08
N GLU A 202 -5.66 20.58 9.70
CA GLU A 202 -4.57 20.90 10.62
C GLU A 202 -4.54 19.96 11.82
N TRP A 203 -5.72 19.63 12.39
CA TRP A 203 -5.79 18.72 13.53
C TRP A 203 -5.27 17.32 13.17
N LEU A 204 -5.67 16.79 11.98
CA LEU A 204 -5.17 15.50 11.49
C LEU A 204 -3.65 15.53 11.26
N LYS A 205 -3.13 16.64 10.74
CA LYS A 205 -1.71 16.83 10.51
C LYS A 205 -0.93 16.79 11.84
N ASP A 206 -1.39 17.51 12.84
CA ASP A 206 -0.79 17.56 14.17
C ASP A 206 -0.80 16.16 14.82
N GLN A 207 -1.94 15.45 14.75
CA GLN A 207 -2.02 14.07 15.25
C GLN A 207 -1.01 13.13 14.61
N LEU A 208 -0.80 13.25 13.30
CA LEU A 208 0.18 12.42 12.59
C LEU A 208 1.61 12.80 12.97
N ILE A 209 1.94 14.09 13.10
CA ILE A 209 3.27 14.57 13.49
C ILE A 209 3.62 14.08 14.89
N ASP A 210 2.72 14.27 15.84
CA ASP A 210 2.94 13.94 17.25
C ASP A 210 3.07 12.43 17.48
N ASN A 211 2.12 11.67 16.96
CA ASN A 211 2.08 10.22 17.19
C ASN A 211 3.18 9.45 16.42
N LEU A 212 3.59 9.95 15.26
CA LEU A 212 4.67 9.35 14.46
C LEU A 212 6.05 9.94 14.80
N HIS A 213 6.11 10.93 15.68
CA HIS A 213 7.34 11.64 16.07
C HIS A 213 8.11 12.18 14.88
N VAL A 214 7.38 12.82 13.96
CA VAL A 214 7.92 13.36 12.70
C VAL A 214 8.47 14.77 12.93
N SER A 215 9.66 15.06 12.45
CA SER A 215 10.16 16.44 12.41
C SER A 215 9.54 17.20 11.23
N GLU A 216 9.43 18.52 11.35
CA GLU A 216 8.93 19.37 10.24
C GLU A 216 9.69 19.16 8.92
N ARG A 217 10.99 18.85 9.00
CA ARG A 217 11.83 18.57 7.81
C ARG A 217 11.48 17.25 7.12
N SER A 218 10.76 16.37 7.80
CA SER A 218 10.35 15.06 7.31
C SER A 218 8.88 15.05 6.86
N LEU A 219 8.16 16.16 7.00
CA LEU A 219 6.80 16.35 6.50
C LEU A 219 6.84 16.85 5.04
N TYR A 220 6.08 16.21 4.18
CA TYR A 220 5.95 16.54 2.76
C TYR A 220 4.46 16.68 2.42
N GLU A 221 4.03 17.92 2.26
CA GLU A 221 2.69 18.26 1.76
C GLU A 221 2.73 18.20 0.23
N VAL A 222 1.82 17.40 -0.36
CA VAL A 222 1.80 17.16 -1.80
C VAL A 222 0.50 17.66 -2.43
N ASP A 223 0.60 18.29 -3.58
CA ASP A 223 -0.54 18.78 -4.36
C ASP A 223 -1.02 17.68 -5.33
N GLY A 224 -1.77 16.73 -4.80
CA GLY A 224 -2.30 15.59 -5.54
C GLY A 224 -2.36 14.30 -4.72
N PRO A 225 -2.58 13.14 -5.36
CA PRO A 225 -2.67 11.87 -4.64
C PRO A 225 -1.33 11.52 -3.97
N VAL A 226 -1.36 11.17 -2.70
CA VAL A 226 -0.18 10.64 -2.01
C VAL A 226 0.29 9.39 -2.75
N ASP A 227 1.60 9.25 -2.98
CA ASP A 227 2.21 8.12 -3.70
C ASP A 227 1.76 7.96 -5.17
N LEU A 228 2.52 8.52 -6.08
CA LEU A 228 2.27 8.42 -7.54
C LEU A 228 2.73 7.09 -8.17
N THR A 229 3.14 6.08 -7.39
CA THR A 229 3.66 4.81 -7.95
C THR A 229 2.61 4.02 -8.74
N PHE A 230 1.33 4.29 -8.54
CA PHE A 230 0.24 3.68 -9.31
C PHE A 230 0.34 3.97 -10.82
N LEU A 231 0.95 5.10 -11.21
CA LEU A 231 1.17 5.44 -12.62
C LEU A 231 2.00 4.40 -13.37
N LYS A 232 2.90 3.68 -12.68
CA LYS A 232 3.68 2.60 -13.30
C LYS A 232 2.82 1.48 -13.87
N LYS A 233 1.63 1.29 -13.33
CA LYS A 233 0.71 0.23 -13.77
C LYS A 233 -0.33 0.72 -14.77
N LEU A 234 -0.55 2.04 -14.85
CA LEU A 234 -1.56 2.65 -15.73
C LEU A 234 -1.34 2.23 -17.18
N SER A 235 -0.11 2.31 -17.69
CA SER A 235 0.22 1.94 -19.07
C SER A 235 -0.22 0.51 -19.45
N GLY A 236 -0.10 -0.44 -18.52
CA GLY A 236 -0.56 -1.82 -18.73
C GLY A 236 -2.06 -2.05 -18.55
N MET A 237 -2.79 -1.02 -18.10
CA MET A 237 -4.25 -1.08 -17.88
C MET A 237 -5.05 -0.36 -18.95
N VAL A 238 -4.40 0.49 -19.73
CA VAL A 238 -5.04 1.26 -20.81
C VAL A 238 -5.13 0.41 -22.07
N ASP A 239 -6.32 0.36 -22.67
CA ASP A 239 -6.58 -0.37 -23.89
C ASP A 239 -6.57 0.57 -25.11
N GLY A 240 -6.20 0.06 -26.28
CA GLY A 240 -6.37 0.74 -27.57
C GLY A 240 -5.39 1.88 -27.88
N HIS A 241 -4.34 2.07 -27.07
CA HIS A 241 -3.37 3.17 -27.21
C HIS A 241 -1.95 2.68 -27.44
N ASP A 242 -1.75 1.82 -28.45
CA ASP A 242 -0.41 1.33 -28.80
C ASP A 242 0.50 2.42 -29.39
N ASP A 243 -0.11 3.46 -29.95
CA ASP A 243 0.55 4.68 -30.44
C ASP A 243 1.24 5.49 -29.33
N LEU A 244 0.76 5.37 -28.08
CA LEU A 244 1.36 6.00 -26.91
C LEU A 244 2.48 5.16 -26.27
N ARG A 245 2.83 4.03 -26.86
CA ARG A 245 3.87 3.12 -26.36
C ARG A 245 5.01 3.00 -27.33
N TYR A 246 6.20 2.85 -26.80
CA TYR A 246 7.32 2.42 -27.64
C TYR A 246 7.07 1.01 -28.13
N PRO A 247 7.40 0.70 -29.41
CA PRO A 247 7.30 -0.65 -29.93
C PRO A 247 8.15 -1.60 -29.07
N PRO A 248 7.65 -2.82 -28.79
CA PRO A 248 8.40 -3.77 -27.98
C PRO A 248 9.70 -4.17 -28.70
N TYR A 249 10.81 -3.98 -28.03
CA TYR A 249 12.10 -4.46 -28.53
C TYR A 249 12.17 -5.98 -28.40
N LYS A 250 12.64 -6.68 -29.46
CA LYS A 250 12.91 -8.12 -29.46
C LYS A 250 14.39 -8.36 -29.29
N PRO A 251 14.85 -8.76 -28.09
CA PRO A 251 16.25 -9.07 -27.86
C PRO A 251 16.72 -10.21 -28.76
N TYR A 252 17.97 -10.11 -29.21
CA TYR A 252 18.61 -11.16 -30.00
C TYR A 252 18.91 -12.37 -29.11
N LEU A 253 18.47 -13.56 -29.53
CA LEU A 253 18.87 -14.83 -28.91
C LEU A 253 19.92 -15.49 -29.79
N ASN A 254 21.12 -15.67 -29.24
CA ASN A 254 22.18 -16.37 -29.95
C ASN A 254 21.80 -17.85 -30.07
N PRO A 255 21.72 -18.43 -31.29
CA PRO A 255 21.33 -19.81 -31.49
C PRO A 255 22.22 -20.84 -30.77
N ALA A 256 23.52 -20.52 -30.59
CA ALA A 256 24.44 -21.39 -29.85
C ALA A 256 24.18 -21.46 -28.33
N LEU A 257 23.32 -20.55 -27.81
CA LEU A 257 22.94 -20.44 -26.39
C LEU A 257 21.43 -20.74 -26.18
N ASP A 258 20.78 -21.28 -27.19
CA ASP A 258 19.36 -21.67 -27.10
C ASP A 258 19.22 -23.01 -26.32
N MET A 259 17.98 -23.27 -25.88
CA MET A 259 17.67 -24.52 -25.12
C MET A 259 17.91 -25.82 -25.90
N ASP A 260 17.84 -25.75 -27.20
CA ASP A 260 18.04 -26.90 -28.11
C ASP A 260 19.51 -27.28 -28.25
N HIS A 261 20.43 -26.47 -27.74
CA HIS A 261 21.85 -26.69 -27.78
C HIS A 261 22.43 -26.94 -26.38
N ASN A 262 23.46 -27.81 -26.31
CA ASN A 262 24.21 -27.94 -25.07
C ASN A 262 25.12 -26.71 -24.89
N ILE A 263 24.77 -25.86 -23.97
CA ILE A 263 25.47 -24.57 -23.70
C ILE A 263 26.92 -24.87 -23.26
N PHE A 264 27.18 -25.91 -22.49
CA PHE A 264 28.54 -26.29 -22.07
C PHE A 264 29.43 -26.63 -23.25
N SER A 265 28.88 -27.29 -24.28
CA SER A 265 29.62 -27.55 -25.53
C SER A 265 29.94 -26.25 -26.29
N SER A 266 29.01 -25.30 -26.29
CA SER A 266 29.19 -24.00 -26.94
C SER A 266 30.25 -23.16 -26.24
N ILE A 267 30.21 -23.03 -24.92
CA ILE A 267 31.19 -22.21 -24.16
C ILE A 267 32.60 -22.84 -24.10
N ARG A 268 32.74 -24.16 -24.32
CA ARG A 268 34.04 -24.80 -24.48
C ARG A 268 34.76 -24.43 -25.79
N GLN A 269 33.97 -24.00 -26.80
CA GLN A 269 34.52 -23.65 -28.12
C GLN A 269 35.01 -22.20 -28.14
N LYS A 270 34.30 -21.27 -27.46
CA LYS A 270 34.63 -19.86 -27.39
C LYS A 270 33.90 -19.17 -26.27
N ASP A 271 34.38 -17.99 -25.90
CA ASP A 271 33.70 -17.08 -25.01
C ASP A 271 32.51 -16.36 -25.70
N TYR A 272 31.48 -16.12 -24.93
CA TYR A 272 30.30 -15.36 -25.38
C TYR A 272 30.12 -14.11 -24.54
N LEU A 273 30.19 -12.95 -25.17
CA LEU A 273 29.83 -11.66 -24.56
C LEU A 273 28.37 -11.37 -24.84
N MET A 274 27.63 -10.99 -23.82
CA MET A 274 26.22 -10.64 -23.92
C MET A 274 25.96 -9.25 -23.33
N GLN A 275 25.19 -8.43 -24.04
CA GLN A 275 24.84 -7.08 -23.61
C GLN A 275 23.31 -6.98 -23.42
N HIS A 276 22.87 -7.03 -22.20
CA HIS A 276 21.45 -6.82 -21.88
C HIS A 276 21.11 -5.31 -21.89
N PRO A 277 19.89 -4.94 -22.34
CA PRO A 277 18.76 -5.76 -22.78
C PRO A 277 18.78 -6.17 -24.26
N TYR A 278 19.85 -5.91 -25.00
CA TYR A 278 19.90 -6.18 -26.46
C TYR A 278 20.02 -7.66 -26.75
N ASP A 279 20.79 -8.39 -25.96
CA ASP A 279 20.83 -9.84 -25.97
C ASP A 279 19.75 -10.41 -25.04
N ASN A 280 19.15 -11.51 -25.47
CA ASN A 280 18.06 -12.13 -24.72
C ASN A 280 18.59 -12.80 -23.44
N PHE A 281 18.05 -12.39 -22.31
CA PHE A 281 18.39 -12.96 -21.00
C PHE A 281 18.06 -14.46 -20.88
N GLN A 282 17.24 -15.01 -21.80
CA GLN A 282 16.91 -16.43 -21.83
C GLN A 282 18.15 -17.31 -21.95
N ALA A 283 19.22 -16.86 -22.59
CA ALA A 283 20.49 -17.61 -22.66
C ALA A 283 21.09 -17.85 -21.25
N VAL A 284 21.02 -16.86 -20.36
CA VAL A 284 21.46 -17.01 -18.95
C VAL A 284 20.54 -17.96 -18.20
N VAL A 285 19.23 -17.85 -18.41
CA VAL A 285 18.24 -18.76 -17.82
C VAL A 285 18.47 -20.20 -18.28
N ASN A 286 18.75 -20.42 -19.57
CA ASN A 286 19.06 -21.73 -20.15
C ASN A 286 20.35 -22.32 -19.55
N PHE A 287 21.39 -21.49 -19.38
CA PHE A 287 22.62 -21.89 -18.75
C PHE A 287 22.41 -22.42 -17.32
N ILE A 288 21.66 -21.68 -16.49
CA ILE A 288 21.35 -22.15 -15.13
C ILE A 288 20.45 -23.36 -15.13
N HIS A 289 19.47 -23.45 -16.06
CA HIS A 289 18.65 -24.64 -16.22
C HIS A 289 19.49 -25.88 -16.57
N GLN A 290 20.35 -25.81 -17.59
CA GLN A 290 21.21 -26.93 -17.97
C GLN A 290 22.17 -27.29 -16.83
N ALA A 291 22.75 -26.30 -16.13
CA ALA A 291 23.58 -26.56 -14.96
C ALA A 291 22.82 -27.28 -13.83
N ALA A 292 21.55 -26.98 -13.65
CA ALA A 292 20.74 -27.63 -12.62
C ALA A 292 20.51 -29.13 -12.90
N ILE A 293 20.34 -29.51 -14.18
CA ILE A 293 20.00 -30.90 -14.55
C ILE A 293 21.20 -31.76 -15.01
N ASP A 294 22.32 -31.14 -15.41
CA ASP A 294 23.50 -31.82 -15.91
C ASP A 294 24.20 -32.56 -14.77
N PRO A 295 24.39 -33.91 -14.86
CA PRO A 295 25.00 -34.69 -13.79
C PRO A 295 26.49 -34.38 -13.58
N ASP A 296 27.19 -33.83 -14.59
CA ASP A 296 28.60 -33.46 -14.51
C ASP A 296 28.83 -32.12 -13.79
N VAL A 297 27.75 -31.34 -13.51
CA VAL A 297 27.83 -30.09 -12.73
C VAL A 297 27.75 -30.42 -11.25
N LEU A 298 28.82 -30.13 -10.53
CA LEU A 298 28.96 -30.44 -9.11
C LEU A 298 28.38 -29.35 -8.20
N ALA A 299 28.42 -28.10 -8.62
CA ALA A 299 27.94 -26.97 -7.84
C ALA A 299 27.62 -25.74 -8.72
N ILE A 300 26.69 -24.92 -8.27
CA ILE A 300 26.39 -23.61 -8.86
C ILE A 300 26.71 -22.53 -7.82
N LYS A 301 27.60 -21.60 -8.16
CA LYS A 301 27.89 -20.42 -7.35
C LYS A 301 27.38 -19.18 -8.07
N MET A 302 26.45 -18.48 -7.45
CA MET A 302 25.81 -17.32 -8.06
C MET A 302 25.53 -16.24 -7.03
N THR A 303 25.85 -15.00 -7.36
CA THR A 303 25.42 -13.84 -6.59
C THR A 303 24.06 -13.37 -7.10
N LEU A 304 23.05 -13.35 -6.23
CA LEU A 304 21.71 -12.85 -6.53
C LEU A 304 21.56 -11.45 -5.92
N TYR A 305 21.71 -10.44 -6.75
CA TYR A 305 21.54 -9.05 -6.32
C TYR A 305 20.07 -8.61 -6.37
N ARG A 306 19.38 -8.88 -7.48
CA ARG A 306 17.98 -8.53 -7.68
C ARG A 306 17.28 -9.56 -8.53
N VAL A 307 16.33 -10.24 -7.94
CA VAL A 307 15.48 -11.25 -8.62
C VAL A 307 14.01 -10.95 -8.40
N SER A 308 13.19 -11.18 -9.42
CA SER A 308 11.74 -11.12 -9.28
C SER A 308 11.22 -12.33 -8.50
N GLY A 309 10.06 -12.19 -7.82
CA GLY A 309 9.48 -13.27 -7.01
C GLY A 309 9.22 -14.56 -7.78
N ASN A 310 8.96 -14.51 -9.08
CA ASN A 310 8.73 -15.66 -9.97
C ASN A 310 9.89 -15.88 -10.95
N SER A 311 11.12 -15.59 -10.53
CA SER A 311 12.29 -15.78 -11.39
C SER A 311 12.52 -17.24 -11.72
N PRO A 312 12.66 -17.64 -13.00
CA PRO A 312 13.01 -19.00 -13.38
C PRO A 312 14.38 -19.42 -12.83
N ILE A 313 15.29 -18.48 -12.60
CA ILE A 313 16.60 -18.74 -11.97
C ILE A 313 16.41 -19.32 -10.57
N ILE A 314 15.56 -18.73 -9.73
CA ILE A 314 15.29 -19.25 -8.37
C ILE A 314 14.73 -20.68 -8.43
N LYS A 315 13.82 -20.94 -9.38
CA LYS A 315 13.28 -22.28 -9.61
C LYS A 315 14.40 -23.29 -9.94
N TYR A 316 15.29 -22.94 -10.86
CA TYR A 316 16.35 -23.86 -11.29
C TYR A 316 17.44 -24.04 -10.22
N LEU A 317 17.77 -23.01 -9.46
CA LEU A 317 18.65 -23.15 -8.30
C LEU A 317 18.04 -24.07 -7.22
N GLY A 318 16.73 -23.95 -6.99
CA GLY A 318 16.00 -24.88 -6.11
C GLY A 318 16.06 -26.33 -6.61
N MET A 319 15.90 -26.55 -7.92
CA MET A 319 16.07 -27.90 -8.53
C MET A 319 17.49 -28.43 -8.35
N ALA A 320 18.51 -27.60 -8.56
CA ALA A 320 19.90 -28.00 -8.35
C ALA A 320 20.16 -28.42 -6.90
N ALA A 321 19.68 -27.64 -5.93
CA ALA A 321 19.80 -27.96 -4.51
C ALA A 321 19.09 -29.26 -4.13
N GLN A 322 17.92 -29.55 -4.71
CA GLN A 322 17.21 -30.82 -4.50
C GLN A 322 17.98 -32.02 -5.06
N GLN A 323 18.85 -31.81 -6.06
CA GLN A 323 19.74 -32.84 -6.64
C GLN A 323 21.11 -32.90 -5.95
N GLY A 324 21.31 -32.15 -4.86
CA GLY A 324 22.53 -32.16 -4.05
C GLY A 324 23.69 -31.34 -4.59
N LYS A 325 23.39 -30.33 -5.45
CA LYS A 325 24.40 -29.43 -6.05
C LYS A 325 24.55 -28.16 -5.24
#